data_3847840ce42a9b65eab9e8c400e76e27
#
_entry.id   3847840ce42a9b65eab9e8c400e76e27
#
_cell.length_a   1.000
_cell.length_b   1.000
_cell.length_c   1.000
_cell.angle_alpha   90.00
_cell.angle_beta   90.00
_cell.angle_gamma   90.00
#
_symmetry.space_group_name_H-M   'P 1'
#
loop_
_entity.id
_entity.type
_entity.pdbx_description
1 polymer ?
#
loop_
_entity_poly.entity_id
_entity_poly.type
_entity_poly.pdbx_seq_one_letter_code
_entity_poly.pdbx_strand_id
1 'polypeptide(L)'
;MMFKPLTPRLRQMPAHKSAVLSVLDVGASKIVCLIARLTPLERSDSRSGRTHRCKVLGVGHQRSRGVKAGAIVDLDAAENAIRLAVDAAERMSGVEIESVIVNLSGGRLSSRLFAAKIATQGKAVGEYEVHRVLEAASAASACEGRAVLHAVPTGYRLDAQRGIHDPKGMVGAELEAELMLASCDAAAARNLMLAIERCHVRVAAVVASPYASGLSALIDDEAELGSALVELGGGSTTVGVFAGDRLVHLDAVAVGGNHITMDVARGLSVSLADAERLKTLHGACIASSSDDRESITVHRTGDDMDHPSHIPKSELVRIVRPRVEEILELVRDRLKTAGHASHAGRRLVLTGGASQLTGLPELSRAIISKQTRIGRPLGVDGLPESAKSPAFATAVGLLVYPQVAGLEHFEPGRSAARRGAVDEGYVARVGRWLKQSF
;
A
#
# COMPACT_ATOMS: atom_id res chain seq x y z
N MET A 1 1.93 9.84 -26.61
CA MET A 1 3.00 10.25 -25.68
C MET A 1 3.27 9.06 -24.75
N MET A 2 4.45 8.47 -24.78
CA MET A 2 4.79 7.27 -23.99
C MET A 2 4.85 7.60 -22.51
N PHE A 3 4.37 6.67 -21.66
CA PHE A 3 4.55 6.76 -20.21
C PHE A 3 6.01 6.88 -19.83
N LYS A 4 6.34 7.91 -19.08
CA LYS A 4 7.60 7.96 -18.36
C LYS A 4 7.29 7.57 -16.91
N PRO A 5 7.78 6.43 -16.41
CA PRO A 5 7.60 6.09 -15.00
C PRO A 5 8.14 7.22 -14.13
N LEU A 6 7.46 7.52 -13.04
CA LEU A 6 7.84 8.59 -12.14
C LEU A 6 9.16 8.32 -11.41
N THR A 7 9.43 7.05 -11.17
CA THR A 7 10.65 6.54 -10.54
C THR A 7 11.31 5.49 -11.43
N PRO A 8 12.63 5.29 -11.35
CA PRO A 8 13.27 4.15 -11.96
C PRO A 8 12.63 2.85 -11.46
N ARG A 9 12.53 1.84 -12.34
CA ARG A 9 12.08 0.50 -11.95
C ARG A 9 13.00 -0.04 -10.85
N LEU A 10 12.41 -0.42 -9.73
CA LEU A 10 13.13 -1.18 -8.72
C LEU A 10 13.41 -2.58 -9.29
N ARG A 11 14.68 -2.96 -9.38
CA ARG A 11 15.05 -4.32 -9.79
C ARG A 11 14.71 -5.29 -8.68
N GLN A 12 14.18 -6.46 -9.06
CA GLN A 12 13.98 -7.53 -8.10
C GLN A 12 15.31 -7.85 -7.39
N MET A 13 15.24 -7.98 -6.09
CA MET A 13 16.39 -8.32 -5.28
C MET A 13 16.86 -9.75 -5.59
N PRO A 14 18.17 -9.97 -5.89
CA PRO A 14 18.67 -11.31 -6.15
C PRO A 14 18.53 -12.20 -4.91
N ALA A 15 17.93 -13.39 -5.06
CA ALA A 15 17.59 -14.29 -3.97
C ALA A 15 18.79 -14.75 -3.09
N HIS A 16 20.01 -14.59 -3.59
CA HIS A 16 21.24 -15.01 -2.90
C HIS A 16 22.00 -13.87 -2.23
N LYS A 17 21.53 -12.62 -2.32
CA LYS A 17 22.24 -11.45 -1.75
C LYS A 17 21.51 -10.87 -0.55
N SER A 18 22.26 -10.58 0.50
CA SER A 18 21.77 -9.77 1.62
C SER A 18 21.79 -8.29 1.26
N ALA A 19 20.87 -7.51 1.81
CA ALA A 19 20.85 -6.06 1.67
C ALA A 19 20.26 -5.40 2.91
N VAL A 20 20.63 -4.15 3.15
CA VAL A 20 19.91 -3.25 4.07
C VAL A 20 19.09 -2.31 3.21
N LEU A 21 17.84 -2.13 3.57
CA LEU A 21 16.94 -1.21 2.88
C LEU A 21 16.14 -0.39 3.88
N SER A 22 15.73 0.78 3.40
CA SER A 22 14.94 1.73 4.18
C SER A 22 13.63 2.00 3.48
N VAL A 23 12.55 2.08 4.26
CA VAL A 23 11.21 2.36 3.76
C VAL A 23 10.59 3.48 4.57
N LEU A 24 9.69 4.23 3.91
CA LEU A 24 9.01 5.37 4.51
C LEU A 24 7.49 5.26 4.22
N ASP A 25 6.70 5.08 5.26
CA ASP A 25 5.23 5.14 5.19
C ASP A 25 4.78 6.55 5.58
N VAL A 26 4.32 7.32 4.58
CA VAL A 26 3.86 8.70 4.76
C VAL A 26 2.34 8.71 4.76
N GLY A 27 1.77 8.59 5.96
CA GLY A 27 0.32 8.63 6.19
C GLY A 27 -0.18 10.00 6.67
N ALA A 28 -1.51 10.21 6.66
CA ALA A 28 -2.13 11.45 7.15
C ALA A 28 -2.22 11.52 8.69
N SER A 29 -1.97 10.43 9.41
CA SER A 29 -1.97 10.39 10.89
C SER A 29 -0.57 10.24 11.47
N LYS A 30 0.27 9.44 10.82
CA LYS A 30 1.63 9.14 11.25
C LYS A 30 2.56 9.00 10.05
N ILE A 31 3.85 9.21 10.28
CA ILE A 31 4.96 8.88 9.38
C ILE A 31 5.81 7.82 10.07
N VAL A 32 6.12 6.74 9.36
CA VAL A 32 6.94 5.63 9.86
C VAL A 32 8.12 5.41 8.93
N CYS A 33 9.32 5.40 9.48
CA CYS A 33 10.53 4.97 8.80
C CYS A 33 11.00 3.65 9.39
N LEU A 34 11.25 2.64 8.52
CA LEU A 34 11.84 1.37 8.94
C LEU A 34 13.15 1.15 8.19
N ILE A 35 14.17 0.72 8.91
CA ILE A 35 15.43 0.23 8.37
C ILE A 35 15.48 -1.27 8.64
N ALA A 36 15.70 -2.09 7.63
CA ALA A 36 15.71 -3.54 7.80
C ALA A 36 16.83 -4.20 7.00
N ARG A 37 17.32 -5.32 7.53
CA ARG A 37 18.24 -6.23 6.84
C ARG A 37 17.44 -7.37 6.24
N LEU A 38 17.64 -7.60 4.96
CA LEU A 38 17.15 -8.76 4.24
C LEU A 38 18.28 -9.76 4.07
N THR A 39 18.03 -11.00 4.50
CA THR A 39 18.95 -12.12 4.34
C THR A 39 18.27 -13.24 3.55
N PRO A 40 18.97 -13.90 2.60
CA PRO A 40 18.41 -14.99 1.83
C PRO A 40 17.76 -16.07 2.72
N LEU A 41 16.57 -16.53 2.30
CA LEU A 41 15.93 -17.70 2.91
C LEU A 41 16.57 -18.98 2.37
N GLU A 42 16.72 -19.98 3.22
CA GLU A 42 17.00 -21.34 2.77
C GLU A 42 15.75 -21.87 2.02
N ARG A 43 15.96 -22.73 1.01
CA ARG A 43 14.89 -23.20 0.10
C ARG A 43 13.70 -23.84 0.80
N SER A 44 13.84 -24.31 2.04
CA SER A 44 12.79 -24.93 2.85
C SER A 44 11.80 -23.95 3.47
N ASP A 45 12.16 -22.67 3.60
CA ASP A 45 11.40 -21.67 4.39
C ASP A 45 10.65 -20.64 3.50
N SER A 46 10.68 -20.80 2.18
CA SER A 46 10.06 -19.84 1.26
C SER A 46 8.53 -19.92 1.32
N ARG A 47 7.90 -18.93 1.94
CA ARG A 47 6.49 -18.62 1.68
C ARG A 47 6.37 -18.10 0.25
N SER A 48 5.20 -18.29 -0.38
CA SER A 48 4.94 -17.89 -1.76
C SER A 48 5.45 -16.47 -2.05
N GLY A 49 6.36 -16.35 -3.01
CA GLY A 49 6.95 -15.09 -3.46
C GLY A 49 8.02 -14.45 -2.56
N ARG A 50 8.27 -14.95 -1.34
CA ARG A 50 9.31 -14.39 -0.46
C ARG A 50 10.62 -15.16 -0.59
N THR A 51 11.69 -14.42 -0.89
CA THR A 51 13.04 -14.96 -1.08
C THR A 51 13.99 -14.61 0.07
N HIS A 52 13.57 -13.71 0.98
CA HIS A 52 14.40 -13.20 2.06
C HIS A 52 13.66 -13.14 3.39
N ARG A 53 14.39 -13.44 4.46
CA ARG A 53 14.01 -13.10 5.83
C ARG A 53 14.27 -11.62 6.05
N CYS A 54 13.33 -10.93 6.66
CA CYS A 54 13.42 -9.51 6.94
C CYS A 54 13.56 -9.28 8.44
N LYS A 55 14.65 -8.60 8.87
CA LYS A 55 14.87 -8.20 10.27
C LYS A 55 14.96 -6.70 10.36
N VAL A 56 14.04 -6.07 11.11
CA VAL A 56 14.06 -4.63 11.39
C VAL A 56 15.21 -4.30 12.33
N LEU A 57 15.97 -3.27 11.97
CA LEU A 57 17.13 -2.74 12.71
C LEU A 57 16.80 -1.41 13.38
N GLY A 58 15.97 -0.58 12.72
CA GLY A 58 15.60 0.74 13.21
C GLY A 58 14.16 1.08 12.88
N VAL A 59 13.52 1.79 13.80
CA VAL A 59 12.13 2.27 13.69
C VAL A 59 12.08 3.73 14.07
N GLY A 60 11.59 4.57 13.16
CA GLY A 60 11.23 5.95 13.41
C GLY A 60 9.72 6.11 13.27
N HIS A 61 9.08 6.74 14.22
CA HIS A 61 7.65 6.97 14.23
C HIS A 61 7.37 8.41 14.69
N GLN A 62 6.65 9.16 13.86
CA GLN A 62 6.28 10.55 14.14
C GLN A 62 4.81 10.81 13.82
N ARG A 63 4.20 11.74 14.56
CA ARG A 63 2.88 12.26 14.18
C ARG A 63 3.00 13.00 12.85
N SER A 64 2.14 12.66 11.90
CA SER A 64 2.12 13.30 10.59
C SER A 64 1.65 14.76 10.71
N ARG A 65 2.30 15.62 9.95
CA ARG A 65 1.92 17.01 9.71
C ARG A 65 2.09 17.31 8.22
N GLY A 66 1.31 18.23 7.69
CA GLY A 66 1.40 18.64 6.28
C GLY A 66 0.85 17.59 5.28
N VAL A 67 0.23 16.50 5.75
CA VAL A 67 -0.35 15.45 4.90
C VAL A 67 -1.85 15.34 5.15
N LYS A 68 -2.65 15.43 4.08
CA LYS A 68 -4.12 15.30 4.14
C LYS A 68 -4.59 14.38 3.01
N ALA A 69 -5.46 13.42 3.32
CA ALA A 69 -5.99 12.45 2.34
C ALA A 69 -4.91 11.81 1.44
N GLY A 70 -3.73 11.51 2.02
CA GLY A 70 -2.59 10.91 1.31
C GLY A 70 -1.86 11.86 0.34
N ALA A 71 -2.11 13.16 0.40
CA ALA A 71 -1.41 14.18 -0.39
C ALA A 71 -0.70 15.20 0.52
N ILE A 72 0.44 15.72 0.06
CA ILE A 72 1.16 16.80 0.74
C ILE A 72 0.37 18.11 0.53
N VAL A 73 0.00 18.77 1.62
CA VAL A 73 -0.73 20.05 1.63
C VAL A 73 0.09 21.17 2.28
N ASP A 74 1.10 20.83 3.06
CA ASP A 74 2.09 21.74 3.63
C ASP A 74 3.45 21.04 3.56
N LEU A 75 4.30 21.57 2.68
CA LEU A 75 5.58 20.93 2.34
C LEU A 75 6.57 21.00 3.51
N ASP A 76 6.64 22.14 4.20
CA ASP A 76 7.61 22.37 5.28
C ASP A 76 7.24 21.53 6.52
N ALA A 77 5.95 21.47 6.85
CA ALA A 77 5.47 20.64 7.94
C ALA A 77 5.68 19.13 7.65
N ALA A 78 5.48 18.70 6.41
CA ALA A 78 5.71 17.33 5.99
C ALA A 78 7.19 16.97 6.00
N GLU A 79 8.06 17.83 5.45
CA GLU A 79 9.52 17.68 5.48
C GLU A 79 10.03 17.48 6.91
N ASN A 80 9.64 18.37 7.83
CA ASN A 80 10.08 18.28 9.22
C ASN A 80 9.64 16.98 9.89
N ALA A 81 8.40 16.53 9.67
CA ALA A 81 7.90 15.28 10.23
C ALA A 81 8.60 14.05 9.61
N ILE A 82 8.92 14.07 8.32
CA ILE A 82 9.69 13.03 7.62
C ILE A 82 11.12 12.97 8.20
N ARG A 83 11.80 14.11 8.31
CA ARG A 83 13.16 14.21 8.86
C ARG A 83 13.24 13.61 10.24
N LEU A 84 12.34 13.98 11.14
CA LEU A 84 12.29 13.41 12.50
C LEU A 84 12.08 11.90 12.53
N ALA A 85 11.28 11.35 11.60
CA ALA A 85 11.10 9.90 11.50
C ALA A 85 12.35 9.19 10.97
N VAL A 86 13.02 9.77 9.97
CA VAL A 86 14.27 9.27 9.40
C VAL A 86 15.37 9.27 10.47
N ASP A 87 15.62 10.42 11.13
CA ASP A 87 16.62 10.58 12.19
C ASP A 87 16.43 9.57 13.34
N ALA A 88 15.17 9.29 13.70
CA ALA A 88 14.87 8.32 14.76
C ALA A 88 15.24 6.89 14.34
N ALA A 89 14.94 6.50 13.09
CA ALA A 89 15.29 5.18 12.57
C ALA A 89 16.80 5.01 12.41
N GLU A 90 17.50 6.01 11.92
CA GLU A 90 18.97 6.03 11.79
C GLU A 90 19.66 5.89 13.14
N ARG A 91 19.26 6.69 14.14
CA ARG A 91 19.82 6.60 15.50
C ARG A 91 19.63 5.22 16.12
N MET A 92 18.49 4.56 15.88
CA MET A 92 18.23 3.23 16.42
C MET A 92 19.03 2.13 15.71
N SER A 93 19.22 2.24 14.41
CA SER A 93 19.89 1.21 13.59
C SER A 93 21.40 1.40 13.49
N GLY A 94 21.90 2.63 13.67
CA GLY A 94 23.28 3.02 13.35
C GLY A 94 23.58 3.04 11.85
N VAL A 95 22.56 3.06 10.98
CA VAL A 95 22.69 3.05 9.52
C VAL A 95 22.17 4.36 8.95
N GLU A 96 22.94 5.03 8.12
CA GLU A 96 22.56 6.22 7.38
C GLU A 96 21.68 5.86 6.17
N ILE A 97 20.62 6.63 5.92
CA ILE A 97 19.65 6.40 4.86
C ILE A 97 20.00 7.23 3.62
N GLU A 98 20.41 6.59 2.53
CA GLU A 98 20.61 7.25 1.25
C GLU A 98 19.33 7.28 0.40
N SER A 99 18.50 6.26 0.49
CA SER A 99 17.28 6.15 -0.31
C SER A 99 16.20 5.34 0.38
N VAL A 100 14.94 5.64 0.04
CA VAL A 100 13.77 4.96 0.61
C VAL A 100 12.82 4.48 -0.47
N ILE A 101 12.11 3.40 -0.17
CA ILE A 101 10.88 3.02 -0.85
C ILE A 101 9.74 3.66 -0.07
N VAL A 102 8.86 4.39 -0.74
CA VAL A 102 7.77 5.15 -0.10
C VAL A 102 6.41 4.68 -0.59
N ASN A 103 5.41 4.73 0.29
CA ASN A 103 4.02 4.48 -0.08
C ASN A 103 3.33 5.72 -0.67
N LEU A 104 2.23 5.47 -1.40
CA LEU A 104 1.28 6.52 -1.78
C LEU A 104 -0.15 5.99 -1.58
N SER A 105 -0.95 6.70 -0.76
CA SER A 105 -2.34 6.35 -0.43
C SER A 105 -3.38 7.34 -0.96
N GLY A 106 -2.94 8.41 -1.63
CA GLY A 106 -3.79 9.49 -2.11
C GLY A 106 -3.61 9.82 -3.59
N GLY A 107 -3.93 11.04 -3.98
CA GLY A 107 -3.76 11.52 -5.36
C GLY A 107 -4.68 10.80 -6.35
N ARG A 108 -5.93 10.54 -5.99
CA ARG A 108 -6.91 9.79 -6.82
C ARG A 108 -6.33 8.45 -7.32
N LEU A 109 -5.66 7.74 -6.41
CA LEU A 109 -5.09 6.42 -6.67
C LEU A 109 -6.19 5.48 -7.22
N SER A 110 -5.94 4.87 -8.36
CA SER A 110 -6.86 3.93 -9.00
C SER A 110 -6.14 3.03 -10.00
N SER A 111 -6.75 1.90 -10.35
CA SER A 111 -6.25 1.01 -11.38
C SER A 111 -7.21 0.87 -12.54
N ARG A 112 -6.66 0.46 -13.70
CA ARG A 112 -7.41 0.07 -14.90
C ARG A 112 -6.78 -1.17 -15.50
N LEU A 113 -7.61 -2.04 -16.07
CA LEU A 113 -7.20 -3.22 -16.80
C LEU A 113 -7.12 -2.90 -18.28
N PHE A 114 -6.02 -3.27 -18.93
CA PHE A 114 -5.78 -3.17 -20.36
C PHE A 114 -5.48 -4.55 -20.90
N ALA A 115 -5.97 -4.85 -22.10
CA ALA A 115 -5.66 -6.10 -22.77
C ALA A 115 -5.14 -5.81 -24.16
N ALA A 116 -4.21 -6.63 -24.62
CA ALA A 116 -3.73 -6.60 -26.01
C ALA A 116 -3.46 -8.02 -26.49
N LYS A 117 -3.45 -8.15 -27.82
CA LYS A 117 -3.22 -9.41 -28.54
C LYS A 117 -2.13 -9.26 -29.57
N ILE A 118 -1.36 -10.30 -29.75
CA ILE A 118 -0.37 -10.41 -30.82
C ILE A 118 -0.45 -11.79 -31.48
N ALA A 119 -0.15 -11.87 -32.79
CA ALA A 119 0.03 -13.13 -33.48
C ALA A 119 1.40 -13.73 -33.14
N THR A 120 1.45 -15.03 -32.82
CA THR A 120 2.66 -15.82 -32.55
C THR A 120 3.00 -16.76 -33.70
N GLN A 121 2.17 -16.79 -34.75
CA GLN A 121 2.37 -17.58 -35.98
C GLN A 121 2.56 -19.09 -35.71
N GLY A 122 1.94 -19.63 -34.67
CA GLY A 122 2.07 -21.05 -34.33
C GLY A 122 3.44 -21.46 -33.75
N LYS A 123 4.27 -20.49 -33.38
CA LYS A 123 5.58 -20.73 -32.73
C LYS A 123 5.45 -20.78 -31.22
N ALA A 124 6.47 -21.35 -30.57
CA ALA A 124 6.57 -21.29 -29.12
C ALA A 124 6.73 -19.83 -28.65
N VAL A 125 5.95 -19.44 -27.63
CA VAL A 125 6.02 -18.12 -27.02
C VAL A 125 7.35 -17.96 -26.30
N GLY A 126 8.12 -16.95 -26.67
CA GLY A 126 9.35 -16.58 -25.99
C GLY A 126 9.21 -15.32 -25.15
N GLU A 127 10.29 -14.87 -24.53
CA GLU A 127 10.33 -13.61 -23.79
C GLU A 127 9.99 -12.40 -24.67
N TYR A 128 10.36 -12.46 -25.95
CA TYR A 128 10.08 -11.41 -26.92
C TYR A 128 8.57 -11.24 -27.17
N GLU A 129 7.83 -12.33 -27.36
CA GLU A 129 6.37 -12.29 -27.55
C GLU A 129 5.66 -11.80 -26.29
N VAL A 130 6.07 -12.25 -25.09
CA VAL A 130 5.55 -11.77 -23.82
C VAL A 130 5.78 -10.27 -23.66
N HIS A 131 6.99 -9.81 -23.96
CA HIS A 131 7.32 -8.39 -23.88
C HIS A 131 6.47 -7.56 -24.87
N ARG A 132 6.33 -8.00 -26.13
CA ARG A 132 5.54 -7.32 -27.17
C ARG A 132 4.07 -7.18 -26.79
N VAL A 133 3.44 -8.23 -26.26
CA VAL A 133 2.01 -8.17 -25.90
C VAL A 133 1.78 -7.25 -24.71
N LEU A 134 2.69 -7.23 -23.74
CA LEU A 134 2.64 -6.31 -22.58
C LEU A 134 2.90 -4.85 -22.99
N GLU A 135 3.83 -4.62 -23.93
CA GLU A 135 4.03 -3.29 -24.53
C GLU A 135 2.77 -2.79 -25.25
N ALA A 136 2.13 -3.65 -26.02
CA ALA A 136 0.89 -3.31 -26.72
C ALA A 136 -0.24 -2.96 -25.74
N ALA A 137 -0.38 -3.74 -24.64
CA ALA A 137 -1.36 -3.45 -23.59
C ALA A 137 -1.05 -2.12 -22.88
N SER A 138 0.23 -1.85 -22.61
CA SER A 138 0.67 -0.60 -21.97
C SER A 138 0.47 0.63 -22.87
N ALA A 139 0.66 0.50 -24.19
CA ALA A 139 0.51 1.60 -25.15
C ALA A 139 -0.93 2.16 -25.20
N ALA A 140 -1.94 1.33 -24.88
CA ALA A 140 -3.35 1.73 -24.84
C ALA A 140 -3.69 2.63 -23.63
N SER A 141 -2.77 2.87 -22.72
CA SER A 141 -3.03 3.41 -21.37
C SER A 141 -2.69 4.89 -21.17
N ALA A 142 -2.38 5.65 -22.22
CA ALA A 142 -1.99 7.06 -22.13
C ALA A 142 -3.07 7.94 -21.47
N CYS A 143 -2.82 8.39 -20.24
CA CYS A 143 -3.65 9.36 -19.52
C CYS A 143 -2.82 10.59 -19.14
N GLU A 144 -3.22 11.78 -19.64
CA GLU A 144 -2.58 13.04 -19.25
C GLU A 144 -2.75 13.32 -17.75
N GLY A 145 -1.72 13.90 -17.15
CA GLY A 145 -1.75 14.31 -15.73
C GLY A 145 -1.62 13.17 -14.71
N ARG A 146 -1.54 11.91 -15.15
CA ARG A 146 -1.37 10.75 -14.25
C ARG A 146 0.04 10.16 -14.32
N ALA A 147 0.48 9.63 -13.19
CA ALA A 147 1.72 8.87 -13.07
C ALA A 147 1.39 7.40 -12.84
N VAL A 148 2.02 6.49 -13.60
CA VAL A 148 1.90 5.05 -13.37
C VAL A 148 2.84 4.65 -12.23
N LEU A 149 2.28 3.96 -11.23
CA LEU A 149 2.99 3.41 -10.08
C LEU A 149 3.32 1.93 -10.29
N HIS A 150 2.35 1.15 -10.78
CA HIS A 150 2.49 -0.30 -10.99
C HIS A 150 1.92 -0.71 -12.34
N ALA A 151 2.56 -1.69 -12.95
CA ALA A 151 2.13 -2.36 -14.18
C ALA A 151 2.23 -3.87 -13.97
N VAL A 152 1.13 -4.49 -13.54
CA VAL A 152 1.10 -5.89 -13.12
C VAL A 152 0.39 -6.74 -14.18
N PRO A 153 1.07 -7.69 -14.84
CA PRO A 153 0.40 -8.68 -15.68
C PRO A 153 -0.51 -9.55 -14.82
N THR A 154 -1.80 -9.55 -15.10
CA THR A 154 -2.80 -10.29 -14.31
C THR A 154 -3.13 -11.65 -14.88
N GLY A 155 -2.89 -11.88 -16.16
CA GLY A 155 -3.11 -13.17 -16.80
C GLY A 155 -2.75 -13.13 -18.28
N TYR A 156 -2.60 -14.33 -18.85
CA TYR A 156 -2.41 -14.56 -20.27
C TYR A 156 -3.45 -15.51 -20.81
N ARG A 157 -3.73 -15.35 -22.10
CA ARG A 157 -4.53 -16.28 -22.87
C ARG A 157 -3.77 -16.65 -24.15
N LEU A 158 -3.71 -17.93 -24.46
CA LEU A 158 -3.14 -18.45 -25.69
C LEU A 158 -4.24 -19.16 -26.47
N ASP A 159 -4.62 -18.61 -27.61
CA ASP A 159 -5.80 -19.01 -28.39
C ASP A 159 -7.08 -19.02 -27.50
N ALA A 160 -7.71 -20.19 -27.32
CA ALA A 160 -8.89 -20.34 -26.47
C ALA A 160 -8.56 -20.60 -24.98
N GLN A 161 -7.32 -20.94 -24.64
CA GLN A 161 -6.91 -21.30 -23.29
C GLN A 161 -6.67 -20.07 -22.41
N ARG A 162 -7.44 -19.97 -21.33
CA ARG A 162 -7.37 -18.87 -20.34
C ARG A 162 -6.65 -19.30 -19.07
N GLY A 163 -6.30 -18.33 -18.21
CA GLY A 163 -5.73 -18.60 -16.90
C GLY A 163 -4.28 -19.06 -16.93
N ILE A 164 -3.55 -18.68 -17.97
CA ILE A 164 -2.12 -18.99 -18.10
C ILE A 164 -1.35 -17.96 -17.25
N HIS A 165 -0.52 -18.44 -16.33
CA HIS A 165 0.34 -17.61 -15.49
C HIS A 165 1.65 -17.21 -16.19
N ASP A 166 2.28 -18.16 -16.89
CA ASP A 166 3.47 -17.93 -17.73
C ASP A 166 3.28 -18.65 -19.06
N PRO A 167 3.17 -17.94 -20.19
CA PRO A 167 2.96 -18.53 -21.50
C PRO A 167 4.25 -19.01 -22.16
N LYS A 168 5.42 -18.79 -21.55
CA LYS A 168 6.72 -19.13 -22.16
C LYS A 168 6.85 -20.60 -22.45
N GLY A 169 7.30 -20.93 -23.65
CA GLY A 169 7.45 -22.30 -24.14
C GLY A 169 6.14 -22.95 -24.66
N MET A 170 4.97 -22.33 -24.44
CA MET A 170 3.71 -22.81 -24.99
C MET A 170 3.58 -22.44 -26.47
N VAL A 171 2.89 -23.27 -27.26
CA VAL A 171 2.67 -23.08 -28.69
C VAL A 171 1.22 -22.66 -28.95
N GLY A 172 1.02 -21.61 -29.72
CA GLY A 172 -0.30 -21.10 -30.11
C GLY A 172 -0.22 -20.13 -31.26
N ALA A 173 -1.34 -19.70 -31.80
CA ALA A 173 -1.43 -18.75 -32.90
C ALA A 173 -1.59 -17.30 -32.45
N GLU A 174 -2.30 -17.07 -31.35
CA GLU A 174 -2.57 -15.73 -30.77
C GLU A 174 -2.27 -15.72 -29.27
N LEU A 175 -1.42 -14.79 -28.83
CA LEU A 175 -1.16 -14.51 -27.42
C LEU A 175 -1.86 -13.22 -27.02
N GLU A 176 -2.69 -13.28 -25.98
CA GLU A 176 -3.30 -12.13 -25.31
C GLU A 176 -2.73 -11.98 -23.90
N ALA A 177 -2.49 -10.77 -23.46
CA ALA A 177 -2.12 -10.44 -22.09
C ALA A 177 -3.07 -9.40 -21.50
N GLU A 178 -3.41 -9.59 -20.24
CA GLU A 178 -4.10 -8.62 -19.40
C GLU A 178 -3.09 -7.92 -18.50
N LEU A 179 -3.09 -6.58 -18.50
CA LEU A 179 -2.17 -5.74 -17.74
C LEU A 179 -2.97 -4.78 -16.87
N MET A 180 -2.86 -4.92 -15.55
CA MET A 180 -3.38 -3.96 -14.60
C MET A 180 -2.39 -2.81 -14.43
N LEU A 181 -2.83 -1.58 -14.69
CA LEU A 181 -2.06 -0.37 -14.46
C LEU A 181 -2.63 0.41 -13.28
N ALA A 182 -1.84 0.55 -12.23
CA ALA A 182 -2.12 1.42 -11.10
C ALA A 182 -1.52 2.80 -11.34
N SER A 183 -2.30 3.86 -11.14
CA SER A 183 -1.86 5.23 -11.38
C SER A 183 -2.45 6.21 -10.37
N CYS A 184 -1.80 7.35 -10.22
CA CYS A 184 -2.23 8.47 -9.38
C CYS A 184 -2.05 9.80 -10.11
N ASP A 185 -2.49 10.90 -9.51
CA ASP A 185 -2.17 12.25 -9.97
C ASP A 185 -0.67 12.48 -9.91
N ALA A 186 -0.08 12.86 -11.04
CA ALA A 186 1.37 13.07 -11.13
C ALA A 186 1.88 14.20 -10.21
N ALA A 187 1.04 15.20 -9.93
CA ALA A 187 1.37 16.28 -8.99
C ALA A 187 1.46 15.77 -7.55
N ALA A 188 0.51 14.91 -7.12
CA ALA A 188 0.52 14.36 -5.77
C ALA A 188 1.78 13.50 -5.51
N ALA A 189 2.15 12.65 -6.48
CA ALA A 189 3.36 11.84 -6.38
C ALA A 189 4.63 12.70 -6.39
N ARG A 190 4.71 13.74 -7.25
CA ARG A 190 5.86 14.64 -7.29
C ARG A 190 6.04 15.44 -6.00
N ASN A 191 4.96 15.93 -5.40
CA ASN A 191 5.02 16.65 -4.13
C ASN A 191 5.49 15.75 -2.99
N LEU A 192 5.07 14.48 -2.96
CA LEU A 192 5.56 13.50 -2.00
C LEU A 192 7.07 13.26 -2.16
N MET A 193 7.53 13.04 -3.40
CA MET A 193 8.96 12.86 -3.67
C MET A 193 9.76 14.10 -3.27
N LEU A 194 9.28 15.30 -3.62
CA LEU A 194 9.92 16.56 -3.27
C LEU A 194 10.07 16.72 -1.75
N ALA A 195 9.04 16.40 -0.96
CA ALA A 195 9.11 16.46 0.50
C ALA A 195 10.21 15.55 1.09
N ILE A 196 10.40 14.37 0.48
CA ILE A 196 11.43 13.40 0.90
C ILE A 196 12.82 13.86 0.44
N GLU A 197 12.96 14.32 -0.80
CA GLU A 197 14.23 14.78 -1.38
C GLU A 197 14.76 16.02 -0.65
N ARG A 198 13.90 16.89 -0.11
CA ARG A 198 14.29 18.00 0.77
C ARG A 198 14.89 17.54 2.12
N CYS A 199 14.66 16.30 2.52
CA CYS A 199 15.35 15.66 3.65
C CYS A 199 16.70 15.04 3.26
N HIS A 200 17.22 15.30 2.04
CA HIS A 200 18.44 14.70 1.46
C HIS A 200 18.37 13.19 1.25
N VAL A 201 17.19 12.62 1.22
CA VAL A 201 16.92 11.19 0.99
C VAL A 201 16.37 11.00 -0.41
N ARG A 202 16.94 10.08 -1.19
CA ARG A 202 16.45 9.77 -2.54
C ARG A 202 15.23 8.84 -2.48
N VAL A 203 14.29 8.99 -3.42
CA VAL A 203 13.18 8.05 -3.58
C VAL A 203 13.58 6.95 -4.56
N ALA A 204 13.71 5.73 -4.05
CA ALA A 204 14.05 4.55 -4.86
C ALA A 204 12.83 3.99 -5.62
N ALA A 205 11.66 4.00 -5.00
CA ALA A 205 10.39 3.61 -5.61
C ALA A 205 9.21 4.23 -4.86
N VAL A 206 8.09 4.44 -5.58
CA VAL A 206 6.79 4.79 -5.00
C VAL A 206 5.86 3.61 -5.16
N VAL A 207 5.28 3.13 -4.08
CA VAL A 207 4.42 1.93 -4.04
C VAL A 207 3.02 2.33 -3.57
N ALA A 208 1.99 1.84 -4.24
CA ALA A 208 0.61 2.04 -3.81
C ALA A 208 0.38 1.37 -2.44
N SER A 209 -0.19 2.12 -1.47
CA SER A 209 -0.41 1.62 -0.11
C SER A 209 -1.17 0.29 -0.05
N PRO A 210 -2.28 0.07 -0.79
CA PRO A 210 -3.00 -1.19 -0.74
C PRO A 210 -2.19 -2.37 -1.31
N TYR A 211 -1.23 -2.12 -2.22
CA TYR A 211 -0.31 -3.16 -2.66
C TYR A 211 0.67 -3.53 -1.56
N ALA A 212 1.32 -2.52 -0.96
CA ALA A 212 2.25 -2.75 0.13
C ALA A 212 1.57 -3.47 1.31
N SER A 213 0.43 -2.96 1.79
CA SER A 213 -0.30 -3.59 2.91
C SER A 213 -0.77 -5.01 2.59
N GLY A 214 -1.13 -5.31 1.34
CA GLY A 214 -1.43 -6.67 0.91
C GLY A 214 -0.26 -7.63 1.04
N LEU A 215 0.93 -7.20 0.62
CA LEU A 215 2.17 -8.00 0.73
C LEU A 215 2.53 -8.38 2.18
N SER A 216 2.07 -7.62 3.17
CA SER A 216 2.36 -7.90 4.58
C SER A 216 1.21 -8.53 5.35
N ALA A 217 -0.05 -8.24 4.99
CA ALA A 217 -1.22 -8.59 5.80
C ALA A 217 -2.01 -9.79 5.26
N LEU A 218 -1.84 -10.17 3.99
CA LEU A 218 -2.47 -11.36 3.41
C LEU A 218 -1.63 -12.59 3.71
N ILE A 219 -2.30 -13.73 3.88
CA ILE A 219 -1.69 -15.06 3.82
C ILE A 219 -1.74 -15.60 2.39
N ASP A 220 -0.90 -16.59 2.08
CA ASP A 220 -0.73 -17.11 0.73
C ASP A 220 -2.06 -17.56 0.10
N ASP A 221 -2.87 -18.35 0.82
CA ASP A 221 -4.19 -18.78 0.35
C ASP A 221 -5.15 -17.63 0.02
N GLU A 222 -5.05 -16.50 0.71
CA GLU A 222 -5.90 -15.33 0.44
C GLU A 222 -5.45 -14.59 -0.81
N ALA A 223 -4.14 -14.51 -1.04
CA ALA A 223 -3.58 -13.92 -2.24
C ALA A 223 -3.86 -14.78 -3.48
N GLU A 224 -3.75 -16.10 -3.36
CA GLU A 224 -3.97 -17.03 -4.46
C GLU A 224 -5.45 -17.21 -4.80
N LEU A 225 -6.30 -17.55 -3.82
CA LEU A 225 -7.71 -17.88 -4.03
C LEU A 225 -8.61 -16.65 -4.28
N GLY A 226 -8.11 -15.48 -4.00
CA GLY A 226 -8.81 -14.22 -4.18
C GLY A 226 -9.37 -13.64 -2.88
N SER A 227 -8.97 -12.40 -2.61
CA SER A 227 -9.42 -11.62 -1.47
C SER A 227 -9.40 -10.11 -1.78
N ALA A 228 -10.21 -9.35 -1.03
CA ALA A 228 -10.09 -7.92 -0.97
C ALA A 228 -9.42 -7.49 0.34
N LEU A 229 -8.49 -6.58 0.25
CA LEU A 229 -7.87 -5.92 1.40
C LEU A 229 -8.36 -4.48 1.45
N VAL A 230 -8.81 -4.04 2.61
CA VAL A 230 -9.21 -2.66 2.87
C VAL A 230 -8.32 -2.08 3.96
N GLU A 231 -7.55 -1.08 3.59
CA GLU A 231 -6.69 -0.35 4.52
C GLU A 231 -7.39 0.93 4.96
N LEU A 232 -7.87 0.94 6.20
CA LEU A 232 -8.50 2.11 6.82
C LEU A 232 -7.42 3.00 7.43
N GLY A 233 -6.92 3.94 6.64
CA GLY A 233 -5.94 4.95 7.06
C GLY A 233 -6.57 6.12 7.81
N GLY A 234 -5.74 7.09 8.20
CA GLY A 234 -6.22 8.32 8.84
C GLY A 234 -6.97 9.23 7.87
N GLY A 235 -6.40 9.52 6.71
CA GLY A 235 -6.95 10.49 5.75
C GLY A 235 -7.66 9.87 4.55
N SER A 236 -7.45 8.61 4.28
CA SER A 236 -8.01 7.85 3.15
C SER A 236 -8.25 6.41 3.53
N THR A 237 -9.14 5.75 2.80
CA THR A 237 -9.31 4.29 2.83
C THR A 237 -8.93 3.75 1.45
N THR A 238 -8.00 2.82 1.40
CA THR A 238 -7.53 2.21 0.16
C THR A 238 -7.96 0.77 0.06
N VAL A 239 -8.13 0.30 -1.17
CA VAL A 239 -8.61 -1.05 -1.47
C VAL A 239 -7.64 -1.70 -2.43
N GLY A 240 -7.26 -2.95 -2.14
CA GLY A 240 -6.53 -3.83 -3.05
C GLY A 240 -7.28 -5.14 -3.23
N VAL A 241 -7.38 -5.64 -4.44
CA VAL A 241 -7.91 -6.97 -4.74
C VAL A 241 -6.78 -7.83 -5.24
N PHE A 242 -6.64 -9.00 -4.64
CA PHE A 242 -5.59 -9.97 -4.97
C PHE A 242 -6.24 -11.26 -5.46
N ALA A 243 -5.65 -11.87 -6.48
CA ALA A 243 -6.04 -13.18 -7.01
C ALA A 243 -4.87 -13.76 -7.80
N GLY A 244 -4.64 -15.07 -7.70
CA GLY A 244 -3.51 -15.75 -8.34
C GLY A 244 -2.15 -15.14 -7.93
N ASP A 245 -1.99 -14.83 -6.64
CA ASP A 245 -0.80 -14.19 -6.05
C ASP A 245 -0.45 -12.81 -6.66
N ARG A 246 -1.41 -12.14 -7.30
CA ARG A 246 -1.19 -10.85 -7.96
C ARG A 246 -2.20 -9.81 -7.52
N LEU A 247 -1.77 -8.56 -7.50
CA LEU A 247 -2.67 -7.43 -7.38
C LEU A 247 -3.43 -7.27 -8.71
N VAL A 248 -4.75 -7.47 -8.70
CA VAL A 248 -5.60 -7.39 -9.89
C VAL A 248 -6.40 -6.08 -9.97
N HIS A 249 -6.59 -5.41 -8.84
CA HIS A 249 -7.27 -4.12 -8.79
C HIS A 249 -6.84 -3.33 -7.55
N LEU A 250 -6.84 -2.00 -7.68
CA LEU A 250 -6.76 -1.10 -6.53
C LEU A 250 -7.59 0.17 -6.77
N ASP A 251 -8.07 0.74 -5.66
CA ASP A 251 -8.80 2.00 -5.63
C ASP A 251 -8.59 2.71 -4.28
N ALA A 252 -9.02 3.96 -4.16
CA ALA A 252 -8.97 4.74 -2.95
C ALA A 252 -10.17 5.67 -2.81
N VAL A 253 -10.65 5.85 -1.58
CA VAL A 253 -11.61 6.87 -1.19
C VAL A 253 -10.96 7.85 -0.23
N ALA A 254 -11.21 9.15 -0.42
CA ALA A 254 -10.60 10.23 0.37
C ALA A 254 -11.30 10.42 1.73
N VAL A 255 -11.72 9.33 2.36
CA VAL A 255 -12.34 9.29 3.68
C VAL A 255 -11.63 8.25 4.54
N GLY A 256 -11.38 8.55 5.81
CA GLY A 256 -10.68 7.66 6.75
C GLY A 256 -10.88 8.08 8.21
N GLY A 257 -10.06 7.55 9.10
CA GLY A 257 -10.19 7.70 10.55
C GLY A 257 -10.22 9.14 11.07
N ASN A 258 -9.57 10.08 10.38
CA ASN A 258 -9.60 11.50 10.76
C ASN A 258 -11.00 12.13 10.56
N HIS A 259 -11.80 11.62 9.62
CA HIS A 259 -13.18 12.06 9.44
C HIS A 259 -14.04 11.62 10.61
N ILE A 260 -13.83 10.41 11.14
CA ILE A 260 -14.46 9.94 12.37
C ILE A 260 -14.07 10.84 13.54
N THR A 261 -12.78 11.20 13.65
CA THR A 261 -12.29 12.13 14.69
C THR A 261 -12.97 13.50 14.59
N MET A 262 -13.12 14.04 13.38
CA MET A 262 -13.82 15.31 13.15
C MET A 262 -15.30 15.24 13.54
N ASP A 263 -15.96 14.12 13.23
CA ASP A 263 -17.37 13.93 13.62
C ASP A 263 -17.52 13.84 15.14
N VAL A 264 -16.61 13.14 15.83
CA VAL A 264 -16.57 13.08 17.30
C VAL A 264 -16.31 14.46 17.88
N ALA A 265 -15.35 15.22 17.34
CA ALA A 265 -15.04 16.58 17.81
C ALA A 265 -16.25 17.50 17.71
N ARG A 266 -16.97 17.45 16.58
CA ARG A 266 -18.19 18.25 16.37
C ARG A 266 -19.36 17.77 17.23
N GLY A 267 -19.61 16.46 17.27
CA GLY A 267 -20.75 15.87 17.96
C GLY A 267 -20.69 16.05 19.49
N LEU A 268 -19.47 16.00 20.05
CA LEU A 268 -19.24 16.16 21.50
C LEU A 268 -18.74 17.56 21.89
N SER A 269 -18.49 18.44 20.92
CA SER A 269 -17.91 19.78 21.15
C SER A 269 -16.56 19.74 21.89
N VAL A 270 -15.69 18.81 21.54
CA VAL A 270 -14.36 18.61 22.14
C VAL A 270 -13.23 19.00 21.16
N SER A 271 -12.01 19.14 21.66
CA SER A 271 -10.84 19.37 20.82
C SER A 271 -10.57 18.17 19.89
N LEU A 272 -9.90 18.39 18.74
CA LEU A 272 -9.49 17.28 17.85
C LEU A 272 -8.59 16.26 18.57
N ALA A 273 -7.78 16.72 19.52
CA ALA A 273 -6.90 15.84 20.28
C ALA A 273 -7.70 14.93 21.24
N ASP A 274 -8.69 15.50 21.93
CA ASP A 274 -9.57 14.73 22.80
C ASP A 274 -10.48 13.79 21.99
N ALA A 275 -11.01 14.25 20.86
CA ALA A 275 -11.79 13.41 19.95
C ALA A 275 -10.98 12.20 19.44
N GLU A 276 -9.70 12.39 19.09
CA GLU A 276 -8.82 11.29 18.69
C GLU A 276 -8.55 10.33 19.84
N ARG A 277 -8.35 10.86 21.05
CA ARG A 277 -8.19 10.06 22.26
C ARG A 277 -9.45 9.24 22.56
N LEU A 278 -10.64 9.87 22.54
CA LEU A 278 -11.92 9.21 22.76
C LEU A 278 -12.19 8.12 21.72
N LYS A 279 -11.97 8.40 20.44
CA LYS A 279 -12.09 7.42 19.37
C LYS A 279 -11.15 6.23 19.58
N THR A 280 -9.90 6.48 19.96
CA THR A 280 -8.89 5.42 20.12
C THR A 280 -9.15 4.54 21.33
N LEU A 281 -9.59 5.10 22.45
CA LEU A 281 -9.78 4.38 23.71
C LEU A 281 -11.17 3.73 23.83
N HIS A 282 -12.21 4.42 23.33
CA HIS A 282 -13.61 4.03 23.57
C HIS A 282 -14.41 3.84 22.28
N GLY A 283 -13.83 4.12 21.10
CA GLY A 283 -14.51 4.04 19.81
C GLY A 283 -14.98 2.63 19.47
N ALA A 284 -16.27 2.52 19.16
CA ALA A 284 -16.89 1.27 18.72
C ALA A 284 -17.87 1.53 17.56
N CYS A 285 -18.00 0.52 16.68
CA CYS A 285 -18.88 0.56 15.50
C CYS A 285 -20.25 -0.09 15.77
N ILE A 286 -20.36 -0.88 16.85
CA ILE A 286 -21.57 -1.62 17.24
C ILE A 286 -21.86 -1.29 18.68
N ALA A 287 -23.13 -0.95 18.96
CA ALA A 287 -23.60 -0.71 20.31
C ALA A 287 -23.67 -2.02 21.09
N SER A 288 -23.27 -1.97 22.35
CA SER A 288 -23.47 -3.02 23.36
C SER A 288 -24.54 -2.61 24.36
N SER A 289 -25.21 -3.58 24.93
CA SER A 289 -26.20 -3.34 26.00
C SER A 289 -25.62 -2.72 27.29
N SER A 290 -24.29 -2.72 27.43
CA SER A 290 -23.58 -2.08 28.54
C SER A 290 -23.20 -0.61 28.24
N ASP A 291 -23.20 -0.17 26.97
CA ASP A 291 -22.68 1.15 26.57
C ASP A 291 -23.48 2.32 27.17
N ASP A 292 -24.79 2.14 27.50
CA ASP A 292 -25.60 3.17 28.15
C ASP A 292 -25.20 3.36 29.62
N ARG A 293 -24.57 2.36 30.24
CA ARG A 293 -24.13 2.37 31.65
C ARG A 293 -22.64 2.70 31.78
N GLU A 294 -21.86 2.55 30.71
CA GLU A 294 -20.45 2.90 30.70
C GLU A 294 -20.29 4.40 30.50
N SER A 295 -19.81 5.11 31.54
CA SER A 295 -19.57 6.56 31.48
C SER A 295 -18.19 6.89 31.02
N ILE A 296 -18.09 7.81 30.06
CA ILE A 296 -16.83 8.33 29.50
C ILE A 296 -16.66 9.77 29.89
N THR A 297 -15.47 10.14 30.38
CA THR A 297 -15.09 11.51 30.69
C THR A 297 -14.72 12.28 29.43
N VAL A 298 -15.34 13.43 29.22
CA VAL A 298 -15.08 14.32 28.08
C VAL A 298 -14.80 15.75 28.59
N HIS A 299 -13.85 16.43 27.93
CA HIS A 299 -13.54 17.85 28.15
C HIS A 299 -14.09 18.64 26.97
N ARG A 300 -15.28 19.24 27.14
CA ARG A 300 -15.89 20.08 26.08
C ARG A 300 -15.15 21.40 25.97
N THR A 301 -15.15 21.95 24.77
CA THR A 301 -14.58 23.28 24.54
C THR A 301 -15.37 24.32 25.33
N GLY A 302 -14.71 24.97 26.28
CA GLY A 302 -15.35 25.95 27.19
C GLY A 302 -15.74 25.40 28.57
N ASP A 303 -15.61 24.08 28.81
CA ASP A 303 -15.76 23.52 30.16
C ASP A 303 -14.57 23.95 31.04
N ASP A 304 -14.84 24.05 32.35
CA ASP A 304 -13.77 24.16 33.32
C ASP A 304 -12.96 22.85 33.34
N MET A 305 -11.62 22.95 33.28
CA MET A 305 -10.74 21.79 33.27
C MET A 305 -10.89 20.92 34.53
N ASP A 306 -11.30 21.52 35.63
CA ASP A 306 -11.51 20.82 36.90
C ASP A 306 -12.89 20.10 37.00
N HIS A 307 -13.78 20.37 36.04
CA HIS A 307 -15.14 19.82 36.04
C HIS A 307 -15.49 19.20 34.67
N PRO A 308 -14.90 18.04 34.31
CA PRO A 308 -15.19 17.41 33.03
C PRO A 308 -16.63 16.91 32.95
N SER A 309 -17.18 16.96 31.75
CA SER A 309 -18.48 16.37 31.46
C SER A 309 -18.41 14.84 31.40
N HIS A 310 -19.51 14.17 31.71
CA HIS A 310 -19.63 12.71 31.57
C HIS A 310 -20.75 12.36 30.59
N ILE A 311 -20.42 11.48 29.63
CA ILE A 311 -21.39 11.00 28.64
C ILE A 311 -21.46 9.47 28.66
N PRO A 312 -22.59 8.85 28.30
CA PRO A 312 -22.63 7.41 28.08
C PRO A 312 -21.83 7.06 26.79
N LYS A 313 -21.14 5.94 26.79
CA LYS A 313 -20.37 5.44 25.64
C LYS A 313 -21.25 5.25 24.39
N SER A 314 -22.54 4.94 24.56
CA SER A 314 -23.53 4.84 23.50
C SER A 314 -23.64 6.13 22.67
N GLU A 315 -23.39 7.30 23.26
CA GLU A 315 -23.39 8.59 22.54
C GLU A 315 -22.20 8.66 21.58
N LEU A 316 -21.00 8.22 21.99
CA LEU A 316 -19.83 8.12 21.11
C LEU A 316 -20.07 7.12 19.98
N VAL A 317 -20.66 5.96 20.26
CA VAL A 317 -20.98 4.94 19.26
C VAL A 317 -21.95 5.49 18.20
N ARG A 318 -22.97 6.27 18.61
CA ARG A 318 -23.91 6.91 17.68
C ARG A 318 -23.26 7.90 16.72
N ILE A 319 -22.12 8.48 17.11
CA ILE A 319 -21.35 9.39 16.23
C ILE A 319 -20.40 8.60 15.31
N VAL A 320 -19.71 7.60 15.86
CA VAL A 320 -18.67 6.84 15.13
C VAL A 320 -19.30 5.94 14.06
N ARG A 321 -20.34 5.22 14.38
CA ARG A 321 -20.94 4.17 13.54
C ARG A 321 -21.37 4.68 12.15
N PRO A 322 -22.15 5.76 12.01
CA PRO A 322 -22.60 6.22 10.68
C PRO A 322 -21.44 6.55 9.73
N ARG A 323 -20.35 7.13 10.25
CA ARG A 323 -19.17 7.41 9.42
C ARG A 323 -18.45 6.15 8.98
N VAL A 324 -18.37 5.14 9.83
CA VAL A 324 -17.78 3.85 9.47
C VAL A 324 -18.65 3.11 8.45
N GLU A 325 -19.98 3.15 8.61
CA GLU A 325 -20.95 2.61 7.64
C GLU A 325 -20.75 3.26 6.26
N GLU A 326 -20.69 4.58 6.20
CA GLU A 326 -20.42 5.32 4.96
C GLU A 326 -19.10 4.87 4.29
N ILE A 327 -18.00 4.76 5.07
CA ILE A 327 -16.71 4.30 4.52
C ILE A 327 -16.85 2.89 3.91
N LEU A 328 -17.50 1.97 4.61
CA LEU A 328 -17.67 0.59 4.15
C LEU A 328 -18.60 0.49 2.93
N GLU A 329 -19.63 1.32 2.87
CA GLU A 329 -20.53 1.40 1.72
C GLU A 329 -19.82 1.95 0.48
N LEU A 330 -19.03 3.03 0.63
CA LEU A 330 -18.20 3.56 -0.44
C LEU A 330 -17.22 2.50 -0.98
N VAL A 331 -16.57 1.74 -0.10
CA VAL A 331 -15.67 0.64 -0.48
C VAL A 331 -16.44 -0.46 -1.22
N ARG A 332 -17.58 -0.89 -0.70
CA ARG A 332 -18.45 -1.89 -1.34
C ARG A 332 -18.84 -1.47 -2.76
N ASP A 333 -19.26 -0.22 -2.92
CA ASP A 333 -19.75 0.29 -4.18
C ASP A 333 -18.62 0.44 -5.22
N ARG A 334 -17.40 0.82 -4.76
CA ARG A 334 -16.19 0.80 -5.60
C ARG A 334 -15.85 -0.60 -6.09
N LEU A 335 -15.84 -1.59 -5.20
CA LEU A 335 -15.60 -2.99 -5.55
C LEU A 335 -16.64 -3.56 -6.52
N LYS A 336 -17.92 -3.19 -6.35
CA LYS A 336 -19.00 -3.57 -7.29
C LYS A 336 -18.80 -2.96 -8.65
N THR A 337 -18.55 -1.64 -8.72
CA THR A 337 -18.37 -0.90 -9.97
C THR A 337 -17.15 -1.42 -10.75
N ALA A 338 -16.11 -1.82 -10.06
CA ALA A 338 -14.91 -2.40 -10.67
C ALA A 338 -15.05 -3.90 -11.05
N GLY A 339 -16.20 -4.53 -10.78
CA GLY A 339 -16.43 -5.95 -11.10
C GLY A 339 -15.78 -6.95 -10.13
N HIS A 340 -15.25 -6.49 -9.00
CA HIS A 340 -14.51 -7.33 -8.04
C HIS A 340 -15.31 -7.70 -6.78
N ALA A 341 -16.63 -7.52 -6.80
CA ALA A 341 -17.50 -7.87 -5.67
C ALA A 341 -17.42 -9.37 -5.28
N SER A 342 -17.19 -10.26 -6.25
CA SER A 342 -17.04 -11.70 -6.00
C SER A 342 -15.79 -12.04 -5.20
N HIS A 343 -14.68 -11.34 -5.42
CA HIS A 343 -13.43 -11.52 -4.66
C HIS A 343 -13.60 -11.00 -3.23
N ALA A 344 -14.16 -9.80 -3.07
CA ALA A 344 -14.50 -9.24 -1.76
C ALA A 344 -15.51 -10.08 -0.99
N GLY A 345 -16.48 -10.68 -1.69
CA GLY A 345 -17.49 -11.55 -1.11
C GLY A 345 -16.92 -12.87 -0.54
N ARG A 346 -15.77 -13.32 -1.02
CA ARG A 346 -15.09 -14.51 -0.52
C ARG A 346 -14.35 -14.24 0.77
N ARG A 347 -13.42 -13.27 0.76
CA ARG A 347 -12.60 -12.91 1.92
C ARG A 347 -12.31 -11.42 1.92
N LEU A 348 -12.48 -10.79 3.08
CA LEU A 348 -12.17 -9.39 3.32
C LEU A 348 -11.14 -9.28 4.45
N VAL A 349 -10.01 -8.65 4.18
CA VAL A 349 -8.99 -8.37 5.17
C VAL A 349 -8.95 -6.87 5.43
N LEU A 350 -9.20 -6.48 6.69
CA LEU A 350 -9.18 -5.10 7.15
C LEU A 350 -7.83 -4.80 7.80
N THR A 351 -7.19 -3.70 7.42
CA THR A 351 -5.92 -3.27 8.00
C THR A 351 -5.87 -1.74 8.13
N GLY A 352 -4.75 -1.17 8.55
CA GLY A 352 -4.63 0.26 8.83
C GLY A 352 -5.05 0.62 10.26
N GLY A 353 -4.76 1.85 10.68
CA GLY A 353 -4.97 2.29 12.06
C GLY A 353 -6.42 2.27 12.51
N ALA A 354 -7.35 2.72 11.65
CA ALA A 354 -8.77 2.77 11.97
C ALA A 354 -9.45 1.39 11.94
N SER A 355 -8.79 0.35 11.41
CA SER A 355 -9.32 -1.02 11.46
C SER A 355 -9.40 -1.59 12.89
N GLN A 356 -8.78 -0.93 13.85
CA GLN A 356 -8.77 -1.33 15.26
C GLN A 356 -10.01 -0.88 16.05
N LEU A 357 -10.95 -0.17 15.41
CA LEU A 357 -12.22 0.19 16.03
C LEU A 357 -13.00 -1.07 16.43
N THR A 358 -13.48 -1.09 17.67
CA THR A 358 -14.24 -2.23 18.21
C THR A 358 -15.51 -2.47 17.39
N GLY A 359 -15.78 -3.73 17.02
CA GLY A 359 -16.97 -4.11 16.24
C GLY A 359 -16.84 -3.85 14.73
N LEU A 360 -15.70 -3.34 14.23
CA LEU A 360 -15.52 -3.10 12.79
C LEU A 360 -15.59 -4.38 11.93
N PRO A 361 -15.01 -5.53 12.30
CA PRO A 361 -15.17 -6.76 11.53
C PRO A 361 -16.62 -7.20 11.41
N GLU A 362 -17.40 -7.07 12.49
CA GLU A 362 -18.83 -7.43 12.55
C GLU A 362 -19.66 -6.53 11.62
N LEU A 363 -19.44 -5.22 11.66
CA LEU A 363 -20.09 -4.26 10.80
C LEU A 363 -19.74 -4.50 9.33
N SER A 364 -18.46 -4.80 9.04
CA SER A 364 -17.98 -5.12 7.70
C SER A 364 -18.60 -6.42 7.15
N ARG A 365 -18.85 -7.42 8.03
CA ARG A 365 -19.56 -8.64 7.63
C ARG A 365 -20.99 -8.38 7.19
N ALA A 366 -21.64 -7.41 7.79
CA ALA A 366 -22.99 -7.03 7.42
C ALA A 366 -23.06 -6.25 6.10
N ILE A 367 -22.04 -5.42 5.80
CA ILE A 367 -22.07 -4.49 4.66
C ILE A 367 -21.37 -5.05 3.41
N ILE A 368 -20.22 -5.73 3.56
CA ILE A 368 -19.37 -6.13 2.43
C ILE A 368 -19.29 -7.65 2.30
N SER A 369 -18.78 -8.36 3.32
CA SER A 369 -18.44 -9.79 3.23
C SER A 369 -18.61 -10.53 4.54
N LYS A 370 -19.17 -11.72 4.47
CA LYS A 370 -19.36 -12.63 5.63
C LYS A 370 -18.03 -13.15 6.21
N GLN A 371 -16.95 -13.21 5.42
CA GLN A 371 -15.62 -13.66 5.84
C GLN A 371 -14.69 -12.46 6.00
N THR A 372 -14.74 -11.81 7.15
CA THR A 372 -13.90 -10.65 7.46
C THR A 372 -12.99 -10.93 8.64
N ARG A 373 -11.70 -10.55 8.50
CA ARG A 373 -10.71 -10.57 9.58
C ARG A 373 -9.87 -9.29 9.61
N ILE A 374 -9.19 -9.06 10.72
CA ILE A 374 -8.15 -8.02 10.82
C ILE A 374 -6.83 -8.59 10.34
N GLY A 375 -6.17 -7.89 9.40
CA GLY A 375 -4.82 -8.16 8.90
C GLY A 375 -3.78 -7.40 9.70
N ARG A 376 -2.77 -8.12 10.18
CA ARG A 376 -1.59 -7.57 10.85
C ARG A 376 -0.35 -7.85 10.01
N PRO A 377 0.75 -7.07 10.17
CA PRO A 377 2.00 -7.36 9.48
C PRO A 377 2.54 -8.75 9.82
N LEU A 378 2.92 -9.51 8.80
CA LEU A 378 3.42 -10.88 8.90
C LEU A 378 4.84 -11.00 8.32
N GLY A 379 5.64 -11.92 8.88
CA GLY A 379 6.89 -12.39 8.27
C GLY A 379 8.04 -11.38 8.35
N VAL A 380 8.08 -10.56 9.41
CA VAL A 380 9.18 -9.63 9.70
C VAL A 380 9.57 -9.75 11.16
N ASP A 381 10.86 -9.93 11.42
CA ASP A 381 11.43 -10.03 12.76
C ASP A 381 11.91 -8.66 13.28
N GLY A 382 12.05 -8.52 14.59
CA GLY A 382 12.62 -7.33 15.22
C GLY A 382 11.67 -6.13 15.31
N LEU A 383 10.40 -6.28 14.94
CA LEU A 383 9.39 -5.25 15.17
C LEU A 383 9.05 -5.16 16.66
N PRO A 384 9.04 -3.97 17.26
CA PRO A 384 8.47 -3.78 18.60
C PRO A 384 6.97 -4.13 18.62
N GLU A 385 6.43 -4.55 19.76
CA GLU A 385 5.02 -4.97 19.87
C GLU A 385 4.04 -3.91 19.38
N SER A 386 4.32 -2.63 19.63
CA SER A 386 3.49 -1.51 19.14
C SER A 386 3.44 -1.44 17.62
N ALA A 387 4.48 -1.88 16.92
CA ALA A 387 4.57 -1.88 15.45
C ALA A 387 4.04 -3.17 14.80
N LYS A 388 3.57 -4.15 15.56
CA LYS A 388 2.88 -5.34 15.07
C LYS A 388 1.37 -5.11 14.85
N SER A 389 0.87 -3.91 15.13
CA SER A 389 -0.54 -3.56 14.91
C SER A 389 -0.86 -3.41 13.41
N PRO A 390 -2.13 -3.53 13.00
CA PRO A 390 -2.58 -3.31 11.62
C PRO A 390 -2.12 -1.96 11.04
N ALA A 391 -1.91 -0.98 11.90
CA ALA A 391 -1.46 0.36 11.52
C ALA A 391 -0.06 0.39 10.85
N PHE A 392 0.73 -0.67 10.91
CA PHE A 392 2.07 -0.76 10.32
C PHE A 392 2.13 -1.71 9.10
N ALA A 393 0.98 -2.21 8.65
CA ALA A 393 0.96 -3.16 7.53
C ALA A 393 1.62 -2.58 6.27
N THR A 394 1.33 -1.33 5.91
CA THR A 394 1.94 -0.65 4.76
C THR A 394 3.46 -0.56 4.90
N ALA A 395 3.96 -0.07 6.03
CA ALA A 395 5.41 0.07 6.26
C ALA A 395 6.14 -1.28 6.15
N VAL A 396 5.56 -2.34 6.72
CA VAL A 396 6.13 -3.70 6.62
C VAL A 396 6.04 -4.25 5.19
N GLY A 397 4.94 -3.99 4.49
CA GLY A 397 4.78 -4.42 3.12
C GLY A 397 5.77 -3.77 2.15
N LEU A 398 6.17 -2.52 2.40
CA LEU A 398 7.25 -1.87 1.65
C LEU A 398 8.58 -2.61 1.78
N LEU A 399 8.87 -3.27 2.92
CA LEU A 399 10.06 -4.11 3.10
C LEU A 399 10.00 -5.41 2.29
N VAL A 400 8.79 -5.89 1.99
CA VAL A 400 8.58 -7.10 1.18
C VAL A 400 8.63 -6.78 -0.32
N TYR A 401 8.18 -5.59 -0.73
CA TYR A 401 8.02 -5.19 -2.13
C TYR A 401 9.24 -5.47 -3.03
N PRO A 402 10.52 -5.22 -2.64
CA PRO A 402 11.67 -5.52 -3.49
C PRO A 402 11.81 -6.97 -3.92
N GLN A 403 11.21 -7.89 -3.17
CA GLN A 403 11.26 -9.33 -3.47
C GLN A 403 10.29 -9.69 -4.61
N VAL A 404 9.20 -8.94 -4.78
CA VAL A 404 8.15 -9.17 -5.78
C VAL A 404 8.17 -8.17 -6.94
N ALA A 405 8.99 -7.12 -6.87
CA ALA A 405 9.06 -6.06 -7.88
C ALA A 405 9.37 -6.57 -9.31
N GLY A 406 9.98 -7.75 -9.44
CA GLY A 406 10.24 -8.40 -10.73
C GLY A 406 9.00 -8.92 -11.45
N LEU A 407 7.86 -9.04 -10.76
CA LEU A 407 6.59 -9.46 -11.36
C LEU A 407 5.94 -8.34 -12.18
N GLU A 408 6.41 -7.12 -12.06
CA GLU A 408 5.86 -5.96 -12.74
C GLU A 408 6.54 -5.71 -14.09
N HIS A 409 5.75 -5.21 -15.04
CA HIS A 409 6.22 -4.84 -16.37
C HIS A 409 6.25 -3.32 -16.52
N PHE A 410 7.44 -2.71 -16.51
CA PHE A 410 7.59 -1.25 -16.53
C PHE A 410 8.12 -0.63 -17.84
N GLU A 411 8.56 -1.40 -18.84
CA GLU A 411 9.16 -0.81 -20.03
C GLU A 411 8.37 -1.06 -21.31
N PRO A 412 7.73 -0.01 -21.88
CA PRO A 412 7.55 0.06 -23.32
C PRO A 412 8.83 0.61 -23.98
N GLY A 413 9.51 -0.22 -24.75
CA GLY A 413 10.33 0.27 -25.86
C GLY A 413 11.77 0.69 -25.60
N ARG A 414 12.62 -0.13 -24.97
CA ARG A 414 14.09 0.10 -24.99
C ARG A 414 14.96 -1.07 -25.45
N SER A 415 14.41 -2.18 -25.89
CA SER A 415 15.22 -3.36 -26.19
C SER A 415 15.74 -3.46 -27.64
N ALA A 416 15.22 -2.70 -28.60
CA ALA A 416 15.64 -2.82 -30.00
C ALA A 416 16.80 -1.90 -30.44
N ALA A 417 17.06 -0.81 -29.69
CA ALA A 417 18.02 0.22 -30.15
C ALA A 417 19.42 0.16 -29.52
N ARG A 418 19.69 -0.73 -28.55
CA ARG A 418 20.98 -0.74 -27.85
C ARG A 418 21.65 -2.11 -27.74
N ARG A 419 21.70 -2.89 -28.81
CA ARG A 419 22.71 -3.95 -28.95
C ARG A 419 24.05 -3.44 -29.47
N GLY A 420 24.24 -2.13 -29.61
CA GLY A 420 25.42 -1.53 -30.19
C GLY A 420 26.18 -0.47 -29.39
N ALA A 421 25.77 -0.16 -28.17
CA ALA A 421 26.51 0.80 -27.35
C ALA A 421 26.72 0.25 -25.94
N VAL A 422 27.91 -0.17 -25.65
CA VAL A 422 28.41 -0.47 -24.30
C VAL A 422 28.44 0.87 -23.54
N ASP A 423 27.45 1.13 -22.73
CA ASP A 423 27.42 2.29 -21.82
C ASP A 423 28.06 1.88 -20.48
N GLU A 424 29.38 2.04 -20.40
CA GLU A 424 30.19 1.78 -19.20
C GLU A 424 29.75 2.62 -17.97
N GLY A 425 28.96 3.68 -18.18
CA GLY A 425 28.61 4.64 -17.15
C GLY A 425 27.57 4.14 -16.10
N TYR A 426 26.65 3.24 -16.47
CA TYR A 426 25.55 2.85 -15.61
C TYR A 426 25.86 1.61 -14.76
N VAL A 427 26.54 0.63 -15.33
CA VAL A 427 26.99 -0.58 -14.63
C VAL A 427 28.04 -0.24 -13.56
N ALA A 428 28.91 0.74 -13.86
CA ALA A 428 29.91 1.23 -12.92
C ALA A 428 29.32 2.01 -11.73
N ARG A 429 28.19 2.71 -11.90
CA ARG A 429 27.49 3.41 -10.80
C ARG A 429 26.75 2.46 -9.86
N VAL A 430 26.10 1.44 -10.42
CA VAL A 430 25.40 0.41 -9.61
C VAL A 430 26.41 -0.52 -8.94
N GLY A 431 27.53 -0.84 -9.59
CA GLY A 431 28.61 -1.64 -9.02
C GLY A 431 29.37 -0.93 -7.90
N ARG A 432 29.50 0.40 -7.92
CA ARG A 432 30.05 1.19 -6.82
C ARG A 432 29.12 1.23 -5.61
N TRP A 433 27.82 1.40 -5.83
CA TRP A 433 26.82 1.34 -4.75
C TRP A 433 26.82 0.00 -4.01
N LEU A 434 26.99 -1.12 -4.76
CA LEU A 434 27.12 -2.46 -4.17
C LEU A 434 28.48 -2.72 -3.49
N LYS A 435 29.56 -1.98 -3.85
CA LYS A 435 30.89 -2.14 -3.23
C LYS A 435 31.13 -1.24 -2.01
N GLN A 436 30.39 -0.15 -1.86
CA GLN A 436 30.51 0.78 -0.72
C GLN A 436 29.56 0.44 0.42
N SER A 437 28.70 -0.57 0.27
CA SER A 437 27.80 -1.08 1.32
C SER A 437 28.34 -2.37 1.97
N PHE A 438 29.65 -2.66 1.80
CA PHE A 438 30.39 -3.73 2.49
C PHE A 438 31.59 -3.17 3.22
#